data_b403b775a867774bd3ea7dc0365738c4
#
_entry.id   b403b775a867774bd3ea7dc0365738c4
#
_cell.length_a   1.000
_cell.length_b   1.000
_cell.length_c   1.000
_cell.angle_alpha   90.00
_cell.angle_beta   90.00
_cell.angle_gamma   90.00
#
_symmetry.space_group_name_H-M   'P 1'
#
loop_
_entity.id
_entity.type
_entity.pdbx_description
1 polymer ?
#
loop_
_entity_poly.entity_id
_entity_poly.type
_entity_poly.pdbx_seq_one_letter_code
_entity_poly.pdbx_strand_id
1 'polypeptide(L)'
;MGSYRTSLIVGSILLVIVGLLCAPAAARVGLKGIQSGDTIYVGEESLDLTGLDPAVARLVHPDNSITVTDPDNFGLRAADVGTVTGTYAAQDAAGPVPGSPFVVVDVPSVTLDIVLNDTANSVDGISVTRDRPLAFRLENNLNGLHGGPPSASVAIETTLPNGTTVTSFGGRNLSSVPVRASMLFIPGIDLAGAEPGTYTARAVWTDGTGLAGKEYDSNTVRFEVLDPARITITVNVSGSGTYALGDEIVLNGTCDGGTALYLFLTGPNLGNGERLDMGCPVTDGNATTFTRVFVEANDTWEYRWDTAALHAVIDPGIYAVHATPEPRDAANRAQHAVVGVIFAMPTVTASVAPGDPLVISGNASGNPGNVYVWIFGQNLRVFSDPAGVAANGTFAYTLSPPETARLAPGRYDAVIQHPMMDSEQSVRFVPPGSISEPGRAPVSLEGLTPSDAEAALKDAFNAPAVDDTFAEVTFRIADSPDTADR
;
A
#
# COMPACT_ATOMS: atom_id res chain seq x y z
N MET A 1 -21.70 46.19 36.84
CA MET A 1 -22.71 45.45 37.64
C MET A 1 -23.62 44.72 36.65
N GLY A 2 -23.72 43.41 36.72
CA GLY A 2 -24.61 42.62 35.89
C GLY A 2 -23.91 41.41 35.28
N SER A 3 -23.62 40.41 36.13
CA SER A 3 -23.04 39.12 35.72
C SER A 3 -24.18 38.23 35.21
N TYR A 4 -24.08 37.78 33.93
CA TYR A 4 -24.92 36.70 33.43
C TYR A 4 -24.15 35.40 33.52
N ARG A 5 -24.58 34.53 34.42
CA ARG A 5 -24.16 33.13 34.51
C ARG A 5 -24.98 32.33 33.50
N THR A 6 -24.31 31.80 32.46
CA THR A 6 -24.90 30.84 31.55
C THR A 6 -24.63 29.43 32.11
N SER A 7 -25.71 28.80 32.59
CA SER A 7 -25.69 27.41 33.04
C SER A 7 -25.65 26.47 31.83
N LEU A 8 -24.56 25.74 31.67
CA LEU A 8 -24.43 24.65 30.70
C LEU A 8 -25.09 23.39 31.31
N ILE A 9 -26.25 23.00 30.78
CA ILE A 9 -26.88 21.71 31.10
C ILE A 9 -26.16 20.65 30.24
N VAL A 10 -25.26 19.90 30.87
CA VAL A 10 -24.66 18.68 30.27
C VAL A 10 -25.67 17.54 30.43
N GLY A 11 -26.39 17.26 29.35
CA GLY A 11 -27.25 16.07 29.26
C GLY A 11 -26.39 14.82 29.09
N SER A 12 -26.18 14.07 30.16
CA SER A 12 -25.56 12.75 30.10
C SER A 12 -26.52 11.76 29.43
N ILE A 13 -26.27 11.43 28.17
CA ILE A 13 -26.91 10.28 27.50
C ILE A 13 -26.24 9.03 28.03
N LEU A 14 -26.93 8.35 28.95
CA LEU A 14 -26.56 7.02 29.44
C LEU A 14 -26.84 6.01 28.31
N LEU A 15 -25.81 5.68 27.53
CA LEU A 15 -25.86 4.59 26.54
C LEU A 15 -25.82 3.26 27.31
N VAL A 16 -26.97 2.66 27.55
CA VAL A 16 -27.04 1.30 28.08
C VAL A 16 -26.63 0.36 26.96
N ILE A 17 -25.34 0.02 26.90
CA ILE A 17 -24.85 -1.10 26.11
C ILE A 17 -25.31 -2.37 26.85
N VAL A 18 -26.40 -2.96 26.38
CA VAL A 18 -26.74 -4.35 26.73
C VAL A 18 -25.70 -5.21 26.01
N GLY A 19 -24.55 -5.41 26.67
CA GLY A 19 -23.60 -6.43 26.26
C GLY A 19 -24.31 -7.79 26.46
N LEU A 20 -24.69 -8.41 25.35
CA LEU A 20 -24.88 -9.88 25.36
C LEU A 20 -23.49 -10.43 25.72
N LEU A 21 -23.34 -10.80 26.99
CA LEU A 21 -22.28 -11.68 27.44
C LEU A 21 -22.54 -13.03 26.76
N CYS A 22 -21.99 -13.23 25.56
CA CYS A 22 -21.74 -14.58 25.07
C CYS A 22 -20.79 -15.22 26.09
N ALA A 23 -21.35 -16.01 27.00
CA ALA A 23 -20.53 -16.92 27.79
C ALA A 23 -19.69 -17.73 26.80
N PRO A 24 -18.37 -17.91 27.03
CA PRO A 24 -17.60 -18.81 26.20
C PRO A 24 -18.29 -20.17 26.23
N ALA A 25 -18.58 -20.72 25.03
CA ALA A 25 -19.12 -22.06 24.91
C ALA A 25 -18.23 -23.02 25.72
N ALA A 26 -18.83 -23.74 26.65
CA ALA A 26 -18.09 -24.74 27.42
C ALA A 26 -17.56 -25.79 26.43
N ALA A 27 -16.28 -26.16 26.57
CA ALA A 27 -15.71 -27.20 25.73
C ALA A 27 -16.48 -28.51 25.96
N ARG A 28 -16.83 -29.20 24.87
CA ARG A 28 -17.55 -30.50 24.92
C ARG A 28 -16.75 -31.52 25.74
N VAL A 29 -17.47 -32.35 26.46
CA VAL A 29 -16.90 -33.53 27.12
C VAL A 29 -16.76 -34.66 26.09
N GLY A 30 -15.86 -34.52 25.16
CA GLY A 30 -15.64 -35.44 24.04
C GLY A 30 -16.19 -34.91 22.71
N LEU A 31 -15.81 -35.58 21.60
CA LEU A 31 -16.18 -35.11 20.25
C LEU A 31 -17.63 -35.38 19.87
N LYS A 32 -18.25 -36.42 20.42
CA LYS A 32 -19.53 -36.94 19.93
C LYS A 32 -20.72 -36.73 20.87
N GLY A 33 -20.52 -36.80 22.18
CA GLY A 33 -21.61 -36.60 23.17
C GLY A 33 -21.93 -35.10 23.37
N ILE A 34 -23.15 -34.70 23.04
CA ILE A 34 -23.57 -33.29 23.01
C ILE A 34 -24.39 -32.97 24.27
N GLN A 35 -24.04 -31.88 24.93
CA GLN A 35 -24.75 -31.35 26.09
C GLN A 35 -25.38 -29.99 25.76
N SER A 36 -26.34 -29.58 26.61
CA SER A 36 -26.96 -28.26 26.42
C SER A 36 -25.94 -27.13 26.52
N GLY A 37 -25.95 -26.25 25.52
CA GLY A 37 -25.01 -25.15 25.37
C GLY A 37 -23.80 -25.46 24.52
N ASP A 38 -23.60 -26.71 24.10
CA ASP A 38 -22.50 -27.08 23.22
C ASP A 38 -22.67 -26.50 21.80
N THR A 39 -21.55 -26.24 21.14
CA THR A 39 -21.53 -25.91 19.71
C THR A 39 -21.35 -27.18 18.89
N ILE A 40 -22.19 -27.38 17.88
CA ILE A 40 -22.09 -28.42 16.87
C ILE A 40 -21.83 -27.76 15.49
N TYR A 41 -21.05 -28.40 14.66
CA TYR A 41 -20.62 -27.83 13.41
C TYR A 41 -21.21 -28.52 12.20
N VAL A 42 -21.54 -27.74 11.19
CA VAL A 42 -22.02 -28.25 9.90
C VAL A 42 -20.99 -29.23 9.32
N GLY A 43 -21.45 -30.40 8.92
CA GLY A 43 -20.62 -31.50 8.42
C GLY A 43 -20.22 -32.54 9.46
N GLU A 44 -20.41 -32.28 10.74
CA GLU A 44 -20.17 -33.33 11.77
C GLU A 44 -21.10 -34.49 11.61
N GLU A 45 -20.59 -35.69 11.87
CA GLU A 45 -21.31 -36.96 11.79
C GLU A 45 -21.19 -37.75 13.09
N SER A 46 -22.16 -38.64 13.32
CA SER A 46 -22.23 -39.50 14.48
C SER A 46 -22.26 -38.74 15.82
N LEU A 47 -22.99 -37.63 15.87
CA LEU A 47 -23.23 -36.87 17.07
C LEU A 47 -24.29 -37.60 17.93
N ASP A 48 -24.01 -37.73 19.21
CA ASP A 48 -24.95 -38.26 20.21
C ASP A 48 -25.65 -37.08 20.91
N LEU A 49 -26.89 -36.84 20.56
CA LEU A 49 -27.75 -35.79 21.10
C LEU A 49 -28.55 -36.21 22.32
N THR A 50 -28.43 -37.47 22.78
CA THR A 50 -29.20 -38.00 23.91
C THR A 50 -28.91 -37.28 25.23
N GLY A 51 -27.74 -36.62 25.32
CA GLY A 51 -27.40 -35.72 26.42
C GLY A 51 -28.23 -34.44 26.49
N LEU A 52 -28.90 -34.06 25.38
CA LEU A 52 -29.87 -32.96 25.36
C LEU A 52 -31.22 -33.46 25.82
N ASP A 53 -31.76 -34.47 25.17
CA ASP A 53 -32.98 -35.20 25.47
C ASP A 53 -32.96 -36.54 24.73
N PRO A 54 -33.19 -37.68 25.38
CA PRO A 54 -33.26 -38.98 24.70
C PRO A 54 -34.33 -39.10 23.63
N ALA A 55 -35.34 -38.22 23.64
CA ALA A 55 -36.42 -38.17 22.68
C ALA A 55 -36.35 -36.99 21.71
N VAL A 56 -35.17 -36.32 21.58
CA VAL A 56 -35.03 -35.19 20.70
C VAL A 56 -35.40 -35.56 19.25
N ALA A 57 -36.38 -34.85 18.68
CA ALA A 57 -36.90 -35.08 17.35
C ALA A 57 -36.59 -33.93 16.40
N ARG A 58 -36.26 -32.74 16.94
CA ARG A 58 -35.94 -31.53 16.17
C ARG A 58 -34.97 -30.64 16.92
N LEU A 59 -34.15 -29.93 16.10
CA LEU A 59 -33.42 -28.75 16.53
C LEU A 59 -34.08 -27.53 15.87
N VAL A 60 -34.56 -26.56 16.66
CA VAL A 60 -35.44 -25.49 16.18
C VAL A 60 -34.79 -24.10 16.43
N HIS A 61 -34.61 -23.35 15.38
CA HIS A 61 -34.29 -21.92 15.36
C HIS A 61 -35.53 -21.16 14.87
N PRO A 62 -35.73 -19.85 15.18
CA PRO A 62 -36.87 -19.07 14.65
C PRO A 62 -37.04 -19.16 13.14
N ASP A 63 -35.92 -19.22 12.40
CA ASP A 63 -35.89 -19.20 10.94
C ASP A 63 -35.58 -20.55 10.29
N ASN A 64 -35.36 -21.62 11.07
CA ASN A 64 -35.06 -22.96 10.56
C ASN A 64 -35.44 -24.07 11.53
N SER A 65 -35.70 -25.27 11.00
CA SER A 65 -35.99 -26.48 11.79
C SER A 65 -35.31 -27.69 11.16
N ILE A 66 -34.44 -28.34 11.94
CA ILE A 66 -33.66 -29.50 11.52
C ILE A 66 -34.30 -30.75 12.17
N THR A 67 -34.68 -31.74 11.35
CA THR A 67 -35.24 -32.99 11.84
C THR A 67 -34.14 -33.91 12.34
N VAL A 68 -34.30 -34.44 13.55
CA VAL A 68 -33.41 -35.44 14.14
C VAL A 68 -34.08 -36.80 13.99
N THR A 69 -33.55 -37.66 13.14
CA THR A 69 -34.09 -39.01 12.87
C THR A 69 -33.50 -40.06 13.77
N ASP A 70 -32.27 -39.86 14.21
CA ASP A 70 -31.53 -40.76 15.10
C ASP A 70 -30.71 -39.92 16.10
N PRO A 71 -31.16 -39.73 17.34
CA PRO A 71 -30.46 -38.93 18.33
C PRO A 71 -29.10 -39.50 18.75
N ASP A 72 -28.92 -40.84 18.69
CA ASP A 72 -27.67 -41.50 19.08
C ASP A 72 -26.58 -41.37 17.97
N ASN A 73 -27.00 -41.11 16.74
CA ASN A 73 -26.10 -41.06 15.56
C ASN A 73 -26.53 -39.98 14.58
N PHE A 74 -26.57 -38.77 15.05
CA PHE A 74 -27.01 -37.63 14.24
C PHE A 74 -25.86 -37.05 13.37
N GLY A 75 -26.19 -36.73 12.14
CA GLY A 75 -25.29 -35.99 11.22
C GLY A 75 -25.85 -34.63 10.84
N LEU A 76 -25.10 -33.56 11.08
CA LEU A 76 -25.49 -32.17 10.76
C LEU A 76 -25.07 -31.80 9.35
N ARG A 77 -26.00 -31.80 8.40
CA ARG A 77 -25.71 -31.54 6.99
C ARG A 77 -25.88 -30.07 6.65
N ALA A 78 -25.07 -29.58 5.71
CA ALA A 78 -25.19 -28.21 5.19
C ALA A 78 -26.59 -27.92 4.62
N ALA A 79 -27.22 -28.90 3.96
CA ALA A 79 -28.57 -28.76 3.41
C ALA A 79 -29.66 -28.58 4.49
N ASP A 80 -29.46 -29.12 5.69
CA ASP A 80 -30.40 -29.03 6.79
C ASP A 80 -30.30 -27.67 7.52
N VAL A 81 -29.11 -27.06 7.52
CA VAL A 81 -28.80 -25.76 8.13
C VAL A 81 -29.05 -24.59 7.19
N GLY A 82 -28.73 -24.77 5.90
CA GLY A 82 -28.76 -23.68 4.92
C GLY A 82 -27.80 -22.56 5.32
N THR A 83 -28.31 -21.34 5.46
CA THR A 83 -27.56 -20.16 5.89
C THR A 83 -27.85 -19.74 7.33
N VAL A 84 -28.66 -20.52 8.06
CA VAL A 84 -29.14 -20.16 9.42
C VAL A 84 -28.22 -20.80 10.45
N THR A 85 -27.36 -20.03 11.06
CA THR A 85 -26.52 -20.44 12.20
C THR A 85 -26.99 -19.79 13.47
N GLY A 86 -26.56 -20.30 14.64
CA GLY A 86 -26.92 -19.74 15.94
C GLY A 86 -27.56 -20.79 16.88
N THR A 87 -28.36 -20.32 17.81
CA THR A 87 -28.93 -21.17 18.87
C THR A 87 -30.17 -21.93 18.38
N TYR A 88 -30.12 -23.25 18.48
CA TYR A 88 -31.22 -24.16 18.18
C TYR A 88 -31.70 -24.86 19.46
N ALA A 89 -32.98 -24.71 19.81
CA ALA A 89 -33.59 -25.44 20.90
C ALA A 89 -33.84 -26.88 20.51
N ALA A 90 -33.48 -27.83 21.38
CA ALA A 90 -33.82 -29.23 21.21
C ALA A 90 -35.27 -29.46 21.63
N GLN A 91 -36.05 -30.12 20.77
CA GLN A 91 -37.46 -30.41 21.00
C GLN A 91 -37.75 -31.87 20.71
N ASP A 92 -38.63 -32.46 21.54
CA ASP A 92 -39.21 -33.75 21.29
C ASP A 92 -40.40 -33.68 20.30
N ALA A 93 -41.09 -34.78 20.07
CA ALA A 93 -42.27 -34.84 19.20
C ALA A 93 -43.49 -34.08 19.78
N ALA A 94 -43.50 -33.78 21.08
CA ALA A 94 -44.60 -33.07 21.73
C ALA A 94 -44.52 -31.54 21.54
N GLY A 95 -43.35 -31.01 21.19
CA GLY A 95 -43.15 -29.59 20.81
C GLY A 95 -42.36 -28.79 21.86
N PRO A 96 -42.37 -27.45 21.74
CA PRO A 96 -41.51 -26.59 22.56
C PRO A 96 -41.93 -26.58 24.02
N VAL A 97 -40.93 -26.75 24.92
CA VAL A 97 -41.06 -26.60 26.34
C VAL A 97 -40.23 -25.42 26.82
N PRO A 98 -40.75 -24.54 27.71
CA PRO A 98 -39.92 -23.47 28.29
C PRO A 98 -38.70 -24.03 29.00
N GLY A 99 -37.48 -23.53 28.61
CA GLY A 99 -36.21 -24.01 29.14
C GLY A 99 -35.66 -25.27 28.47
N SER A 100 -36.15 -25.63 27.28
CA SER A 100 -35.59 -26.74 26.49
C SER A 100 -34.05 -26.61 26.36
N PRO A 101 -33.33 -27.74 26.40
CA PRO A 101 -31.91 -27.76 26.07
C PRO A 101 -31.66 -27.18 24.68
N PHE A 102 -30.48 -26.65 24.47
CA PHE A 102 -30.14 -26.02 23.18
C PHE A 102 -28.71 -26.34 22.76
N VAL A 103 -28.45 -26.23 21.49
CA VAL A 103 -27.10 -26.25 20.89
C VAL A 103 -26.88 -24.98 20.08
N VAL A 104 -25.62 -24.64 19.93
CA VAL A 104 -25.21 -23.59 18.96
C VAL A 104 -24.75 -24.28 17.67
N VAL A 105 -25.40 -23.98 16.56
CA VAL A 105 -25.01 -24.47 15.24
C VAL A 105 -24.12 -23.45 14.58
N ASP A 106 -22.94 -23.88 14.10
CA ASP A 106 -21.99 -23.00 13.40
C ASP A 106 -21.37 -23.73 12.20
N VAL A 107 -20.84 -22.95 11.26
CA VAL A 107 -20.07 -23.46 10.13
C VAL A 107 -18.60 -23.57 10.55
N PRO A 108 -17.96 -24.76 10.42
CA PRO A 108 -16.57 -24.90 10.82
C PRO A 108 -15.68 -24.07 9.90
N SER A 109 -14.72 -23.38 10.49
CA SER A 109 -13.71 -22.64 9.76
C SER A 109 -12.32 -22.91 10.31
N VAL A 110 -11.37 -23.05 9.41
CA VAL A 110 -9.94 -23.04 9.72
C VAL A 110 -9.24 -22.18 8.68
N THR A 111 -8.35 -21.33 9.13
CA THR A 111 -7.45 -20.57 8.25
C THR A 111 -6.01 -20.92 8.58
N LEU A 112 -5.21 -21.06 7.56
CA LEU A 112 -3.76 -21.24 7.66
C LEU A 112 -3.09 -19.95 7.22
N ASP A 113 -2.11 -19.51 8.00
CA ASP A 113 -1.11 -18.55 7.59
C ASP A 113 0.27 -19.14 7.87
N ILE A 114 1.24 -18.77 7.04
CA ILE A 114 2.65 -19.06 7.28
C ILE A 114 3.32 -17.73 7.54
N VAL A 115 4.02 -17.65 8.67
CA VAL A 115 4.62 -16.40 9.12
C VAL A 115 6.11 -16.58 9.38
N LEU A 116 6.85 -15.49 9.32
CA LEU A 116 8.23 -15.44 9.79
C LEU A 116 8.26 -15.69 11.30
N ASN A 117 9.14 -16.57 11.75
CA ASN A 117 9.17 -17.00 13.16
C ASN A 117 9.59 -15.86 14.10
N ASP A 118 10.32 -14.88 13.63
CA ASP A 118 10.87 -13.75 14.38
C ASP A 118 9.95 -12.53 14.44
N THR A 119 9.26 -12.22 13.35
CA THR A 119 8.43 -11.01 13.23
C THR A 119 6.94 -11.28 13.16
N ALA A 120 6.54 -12.55 13.01
CA ALA A 120 5.15 -13.00 12.79
C ALA A 120 4.45 -12.39 11.57
N ASN A 121 5.22 -11.79 10.63
CA ASN A 121 4.68 -11.30 9.36
C ASN A 121 4.38 -12.45 8.41
N SER A 122 3.24 -12.36 7.70
CA SER A 122 2.83 -13.37 6.72
C SER A 122 3.79 -13.46 5.55
N VAL A 123 4.03 -14.69 5.09
CA VAL A 123 4.84 -14.95 3.89
C VAL A 123 3.98 -15.29 2.68
N ASP A 124 2.66 -15.15 2.77
CA ASP A 124 1.78 -15.42 1.65
C ASP A 124 2.08 -14.50 0.46
N GLY A 125 2.36 -15.11 -0.67
CA GLY A 125 2.70 -14.42 -1.92
C GLY A 125 4.06 -13.70 -1.94
N ILE A 126 4.98 -13.98 -1.00
CA ILE A 126 6.33 -13.42 -0.99
C ILE A 126 7.43 -14.49 -1.06
N SER A 127 8.65 -14.04 -1.29
CA SER A 127 9.85 -14.89 -1.25
C SER A 127 10.51 -14.81 0.12
N VAL A 128 11.09 -15.94 0.55
CA VAL A 128 11.89 -16.06 1.78
C VAL A 128 13.15 -16.85 1.51
N THR A 129 14.25 -16.48 2.14
CA THR A 129 15.51 -17.23 2.04
C THR A 129 15.54 -18.42 2.98
N ARG A 130 16.32 -19.46 2.61
CA ARG A 130 16.40 -20.71 3.38
C ARG A 130 16.94 -20.57 4.82
N ASP A 131 17.59 -19.48 5.13
CA ASP A 131 18.14 -19.18 6.47
C ASP A 131 17.09 -18.58 7.42
N ARG A 132 15.85 -18.30 6.95
CA ARG A 132 14.77 -17.77 7.80
C ARG A 132 13.82 -18.89 8.24
N PRO A 133 13.75 -19.18 9.54
CA PRO A 133 12.77 -20.12 10.06
C PRO A 133 11.35 -19.54 9.96
N LEU A 134 10.41 -20.41 9.60
CA LEU A 134 8.99 -20.08 9.53
C LEU A 134 8.23 -20.64 10.73
N ALA A 135 6.98 -20.21 10.85
CA ALA A 135 5.98 -20.79 11.74
C ALA A 135 4.65 -20.93 11.00
N PHE A 136 3.90 -21.98 11.30
CA PHE A 136 2.49 -22.09 10.88
C PHE A 136 1.60 -21.48 11.96
N ARG A 137 0.66 -20.63 11.55
CA ARG A 137 -0.40 -20.04 12.35
C ARG A 137 -1.74 -20.55 11.85
N LEU A 138 -2.43 -21.28 12.72
CA LEU A 138 -3.77 -21.80 12.46
C LEU A 138 -4.76 -21.02 13.29
N GLU A 139 -5.78 -20.46 12.69
CA GLU A 139 -6.92 -19.85 13.35
C GLU A 139 -8.19 -20.67 13.04
N ASN A 140 -9.05 -20.87 14.02
CA ASN A 140 -10.27 -21.66 13.86
C ASN A 140 -11.35 -21.21 14.82
N ASN A 141 -12.62 -21.53 14.50
CA ASN A 141 -13.77 -21.25 15.35
C ASN A 141 -14.24 -22.46 16.16
N LEU A 142 -13.45 -23.54 16.25
CA LEU A 142 -13.87 -24.80 16.84
C LEU A 142 -13.73 -24.84 18.36
N ASN A 143 -14.05 -23.76 19.05
CA ASN A 143 -13.97 -23.69 20.52
C ASN A 143 -14.68 -24.80 21.23
N GLY A 144 -15.80 -25.30 20.69
CA GLY A 144 -16.54 -26.45 21.22
C GLY A 144 -15.78 -27.78 21.19
N LEU A 145 -14.71 -27.88 20.35
CA LEU A 145 -13.93 -29.12 20.16
C LEU A 145 -12.55 -29.08 20.84
N HIS A 146 -12.24 -28.04 21.62
CA HIS A 146 -10.93 -27.88 22.24
C HIS A 146 -10.66 -28.72 23.49
N GLY A 147 -11.63 -29.43 23.99
CA GLY A 147 -11.69 -29.82 25.42
C GLY A 147 -11.30 -31.23 25.83
N GLY A 148 -10.65 -32.04 25.05
CA GLY A 148 -10.21 -33.35 25.53
C GLY A 148 -9.86 -34.37 24.45
N PRO A 149 -9.20 -35.51 24.79
CA PRO A 149 -8.97 -36.57 23.83
C PRO A 149 -10.25 -37.42 23.62
N PRO A 150 -10.58 -37.74 22.34
CA PRO A 150 -9.87 -37.32 21.12
C PRO A 150 -10.26 -35.91 20.72
N SER A 151 -9.25 -35.06 20.50
CA SER A 151 -9.46 -33.70 19.98
C SER A 151 -9.53 -33.68 18.45
N ALA A 152 -10.27 -32.72 17.89
CA ALA A 152 -10.18 -32.43 16.45
C ALA A 152 -8.72 -32.20 16.04
N SER A 153 -8.36 -32.64 14.88
CA SER A 153 -6.99 -32.41 14.33
C SER A 153 -7.03 -32.09 12.86
N VAL A 154 -6.02 -31.37 12.43
CA VAL A 154 -5.76 -31.07 11.02
C VAL A 154 -4.40 -31.63 10.61
N ALA A 155 -4.25 -32.02 9.36
CA ALA A 155 -2.96 -32.19 8.73
C ALA A 155 -2.59 -30.90 8.00
N ILE A 156 -1.36 -30.44 8.11
CA ILE A 156 -0.86 -29.38 7.22
C ILE A 156 -0.14 -30.05 6.05
N GLU A 157 -0.76 -29.97 4.90
CA GLU A 157 -0.24 -30.47 3.63
C GLU A 157 0.61 -29.40 2.97
N THR A 158 1.88 -29.68 2.74
CA THR A 158 2.79 -28.80 1.99
C THR A 158 3.11 -29.42 0.65
N THR A 159 2.83 -28.71 -0.44
CA THR A 159 3.22 -29.10 -1.79
C THR A 159 4.55 -28.48 -2.14
N LEU A 160 5.53 -29.30 -2.47
CA LEU A 160 6.89 -28.93 -2.82
C LEU A 160 6.97 -28.41 -4.27
N PRO A 161 8.08 -27.77 -4.69
CA PRO A 161 8.26 -27.27 -6.07
C PRO A 161 8.13 -28.35 -7.14
N ASN A 162 8.46 -29.60 -6.82
CA ASN A 162 8.32 -30.76 -7.73
C ASN A 162 6.88 -31.31 -7.82
N GLY A 163 5.90 -30.68 -7.14
CA GLY A 163 4.50 -31.09 -7.11
C GLY A 163 4.16 -32.16 -6.06
N THR A 164 5.14 -32.68 -5.31
CA THR A 164 4.88 -33.68 -4.26
C THR A 164 4.25 -33.01 -3.04
N THR A 165 3.15 -33.59 -2.52
CA THR A 165 2.53 -33.14 -1.29
C THR A 165 3.02 -33.99 -0.11
N VAL A 166 3.45 -33.33 0.97
CA VAL A 166 3.97 -33.94 2.18
C VAL A 166 3.29 -33.36 3.41
N THR A 167 3.23 -34.17 4.49
CA THR A 167 2.78 -33.75 5.83
C THR A 167 3.94 -33.71 6.85
N SER A 168 5.19 -33.80 6.37
CA SER A 168 6.38 -33.59 7.17
C SER A 168 7.23 -32.51 6.47
N PHE A 169 7.36 -31.34 7.08
CA PHE A 169 8.04 -30.19 6.48
C PHE A 169 8.82 -29.41 7.51
N GLY A 170 10.00 -28.93 7.13
CA GLY A 170 10.85 -28.11 8.01
C GLY A 170 11.20 -28.77 9.34
N GLY A 171 11.44 -30.08 9.34
CA GLY A 171 11.75 -30.85 10.55
C GLY A 171 10.56 -31.14 11.45
N ARG A 172 9.33 -30.82 11.04
CA ARG A 172 8.10 -31.05 11.82
C ARG A 172 7.21 -32.08 11.17
N ASN A 173 6.64 -32.99 11.99
CA ASN A 173 5.53 -33.84 11.56
C ASN A 173 4.21 -33.08 11.75
N LEU A 174 3.50 -32.86 10.67
CA LEU A 174 2.30 -32.05 10.56
C LEU A 174 1.07 -32.89 10.14
N SER A 175 1.18 -34.23 10.17
CA SER A 175 0.14 -35.15 9.71
C SER A 175 -1.08 -35.20 10.64
N SER A 176 -0.96 -34.78 11.90
CA SER A 176 -2.04 -34.70 12.85
C SER A 176 -1.72 -33.64 13.92
N VAL A 177 -2.10 -32.42 13.64
CA VAL A 177 -1.95 -31.28 14.55
C VAL A 177 -3.23 -31.10 15.34
N PRO A 178 -3.22 -31.33 16.67
CA PRO A 178 -4.44 -31.24 17.46
C PRO A 178 -4.88 -29.79 17.62
N VAL A 179 -6.16 -29.52 17.32
CA VAL A 179 -6.78 -28.19 17.46
C VAL A 179 -7.21 -28.03 18.92
N ARG A 180 -6.42 -27.32 19.73
CA ARG A 180 -6.64 -27.15 21.19
C ARG A 180 -6.98 -25.72 21.61
N ALA A 181 -6.89 -24.78 20.69
CA ALA A 181 -7.17 -23.37 20.92
C ALA A 181 -7.64 -22.72 19.61
N SER A 182 -8.35 -21.60 19.70
CA SER A 182 -8.80 -20.81 18.53
C SER A 182 -7.65 -20.32 17.67
N MET A 183 -6.47 -20.13 18.27
CA MET A 183 -5.22 -19.84 17.57
C MET A 183 -4.15 -20.85 18.00
N LEU A 184 -3.50 -21.47 17.04
CA LEU A 184 -2.38 -22.37 17.25
C LEU A 184 -1.17 -21.87 16.47
N PHE A 185 -0.03 -21.76 17.16
CA PHE A 185 1.23 -21.34 16.58
C PHE A 185 2.24 -22.50 16.64
N ILE A 186 2.81 -22.89 15.49
CA ILE A 186 3.76 -24.00 15.35
C ILE A 186 5.08 -23.39 14.86
N PRO A 187 6.01 -23.02 15.76
CA PRO A 187 7.27 -22.38 15.41
C PRO A 187 8.33 -23.37 14.96
N GLY A 188 9.40 -22.82 14.39
CA GLY A 188 10.64 -23.55 14.10
C GLY A 188 10.51 -24.50 12.92
N ILE A 189 9.88 -24.05 11.85
CA ILE A 189 9.90 -24.69 10.54
C ILE A 189 11.20 -24.28 9.85
N ASP A 190 12.13 -25.23 9.74
CA ASP A 190 13.45 -25.01 9.18
C ASP A 190 13.44 -25.21 7.65
N LEU A 191 13.93 -24.22 6.92
CA LEU A 191 14.04 -24.25 5.48
C LEU A 191 15.43 -24.63 4.93
N ALA A 192 16.43 -24.88 5.79
CA ALA A 192 17.81 -25.14 5.38
C ALA A 192 17.93 -26.30 4.37
N GLY A 193 17.08 -27.32 4.51
CA GLY A 193 17.00 -28.45 3.58
C GLY A 193 15.98 -28.31 2.46
N ALA A 194 15.27 -27.20 2.36
CA ALA A 194 14.24 -27.00 1.33
C ALA A 194 14.86 -26.71 -0.04
N GLU A 195 14.31 -27.26 -1.11
CA GLU A 195 14.71 -26.92 -2.47
C GLU A 195 14.20 -25.52 -2.83
N PRO A 196 14.97 -24.70 -3.57
CA PRO A 196 14.48 -23.41 -4.07
C PRO A 196 13.26 -23.59 -4.99
N GLY A 197 12.28 -22.70 -4.88
CA GLY A 197 11.09 -22.72 -5.71
C GLY A 197 9.80 -22.43 -4.94
N THR A 198 8.68 -22.59 -5.62
CA THR A 198 7.35 -22.28 -5.07
C THR A 198 6.80 -23.43 -4.25
N TYR A 199 6.32 -23.08 -3.07
CA TYR A 199 5.63 -23.97 -2.13
C TYR A 199 4.19 -23.49 -1.95
N THR A 200 3.29 -24.45 -1.71
CA THR A 200 1.94 -24.14 -1.22
C THR A 200 1.64 -24.99 0.00
N ALA A 201 0.88 -24.43 0.95
CA ALA A 201 0.42 -25.20 2.10
C ALA A 201 -1.04 -24.92 2.40
N ARG A 202 -1.75 -25.95 2.91
CA ARG A 202 -3.12 -25.85 3.41
C ARG A 202 -3.30 -26.78 4.60
N ALA A 203 -4.27 -26.46 5.46
CA ALA A 203 -4.68 -27.33 6.54
C ALA A 203 -5.94 -28.10 6.12
N VAL A 204 -5.91 -29.41 6.25
CA VAL A 204 -7.02 -30.32 5.95
C VAL A 204 -7.47 -31.05 7.21
N TRP A 205 -8.77 -31.26 7.38
CA TRP A 205 -9.29 -31.97 8.52
C TRP A 205 -8.91 -33.44 8.46
N THR A 206 -8.46 -33.97 9.60
CA THR A 206 -8.21 -35.41 9.75
C THR A 206 -9.41 -36.07 10.47
N ASP A 207 -9.47 -37.43 10.46
CA ASP A 207 -10.57 -38.15 11.03
C ASP A 207 -10.79 -37.89 12.54
N GLY A 208 -12.03 -38.01 12.98
CA GLY A 208 -12.47 -37.82 14.37
C GLY A 208 -13.70 -36.93 14.52
N THR A 209 -13.85 -35.91 13.70
CA THR A 209 -15.01 -34.99 13.74
C THR A 209 -16.08 -35.30 12.70
N GLY A 210 -15.75 -36.04 11.62
CA GLY A 210 -16.57 -36.17 10.42
C GLY A 210 -16.39 -35.03 9.42
N LEU A 211 -15.46 -34.08 9.68
CA LEU A 211 -15.17 -32.96 8.79
C LEU A 211 -14.15 -33.32 7.71
N ALA A 212 -13.42 -34.43 7.85
CA ALA A 212 -12.45 -34.91 6.88
C ALA A 212 -13.07 -35.13 5.50
N GLY A 213 -12.43 -34.62 4.44
CA GLY A 213 -12.91 -34.74 3.06
C GLY A 213 -14.12 -33.87 2.73
N LYS A 214 -14.51 -32.96 3.59
CA LYS A 214 -15.56 -31.95 3.37
C LYS A 214 -14.92 -30.63 2.87
N GLU A 215 -15.74 -29.70 2.42
CA GLU A 215 -15.31 -28.38 1.88
C GLU A 215 -14.91 -27.36 2.98
N TYR A 216 -14.40 -27.84 4.13
CA TYR A 216 -14.06 -26.99 5.28
C TYR A 216 -12.55 -26.91 5.55
N ASP A 217 -11.74 -27.29 4.57
CA ASP A 217 -10.29 -27.11 4.61
C ASP A 217 -9.92 -25.62 4.59
N SER A 218 -8.69 -25.30 5.02
CA SER A 218 -8.22 -23.91 5.03
C SER A 218 -8.03 -23.32 3.63
N ASN A 219 -7.81 -22.01 3.58
CA ASN A 219 -7.17 -21.36 2.46
C ASN A 219 -5.82 -22.01 2.14
N THR A 220 -5.33 -21.79 0.92
CA THR A 220 -3.98 -22.18 0.51
C THR A 220 -3.06 -20.96 0.60
N VAL A 221 -1.96 -21.11 1.35
CA VAL A 221 -0.86 -20.13 1.42
C VAL A 221 0.17 -20.50 0.38
N ARG A 222 0.71 -19.52 -0.35
CA ARG A 222 1.75 -19.71 -1.36
C ARG A 222 2.95 -18.83 -1.05
N PHE A 223 4.14 -19.41 -1.05
CA PHE A 223 5.40 -18.68 -0.86
C PHE A 223 6.52 -19.27 -1.71
N GLU A 224 7.58 -18.51 -1.90
CA GLU A 224 8.75 -18.94 -2.64
C GLU A 224 9.95 -19.07 -1.70
N VAL A 225 10.68 -20.18 -1.82
CA VAL A 225 11.95 -20.38 -1.09
C VAL A 225 13.11 -20.07 -2.03
N LEU A 226 13.99 -19.18 -1.58
CA LEU A 226 15.18 -18.75 -2.33
C LEU A 226 16.45 -19.34 -1.72
N ASP A 227 17.42 -19.62 -2.57
CA ASP A 227 18.78 -19.97 -2.14
C ASP A 227 19.66 -18.72 -2.18
N PRO A 228 20.07 -18.16 -1.01
CA PRO A 228 20.88 -16.94 -0.98
C PRO A 228 22.17 -17.04 -1.78
N ALA A 229 22.74 -18.23 -1.89
CA ALA A 229 23.99 -18.47 -2.63
C ALA A 229 23.81 -18.35 -4.17
N ARG A 230 22.58 -18.38 -4.66
CA ARG A 230 22.26 -18.34 -6.10
C ARG A 230 21.70 -17.00 -6.55
N ILE A 231 21.33 -16.11 -5.62
CA ILE A 231 20.73 -14.83 -5.96
C ILE A 231 21.82 -13.85 -6.36
N THR A 232 21.71 -13.30 -7.55
CA THR A 232 22.55 -12.19 -8.02
C THR A 232 21.65 -11.02 -8.39
N ILE A 233 21.85 -9.89 -7.75
CA ILE A 233 21.01 -8.69 -7.94
C ILE A 233 21.89 -7.57 -8.46
N THR A 234 21.39 -6.85 -9.45
CA THR A 234 21.93 -5.56 -9.86
C THR A 234 20.84 -4.49 -9.78
N VAL A 235 21.23 -3.27 -9.49
CA VAL A 235 20.37 -2.09 -9.57
C VAL A 235 21.17 -0.96 -10.21
N ASN A 236 20.55 -0.32 -11.19
CA ASN A 236 21.08 0.83 -11.88
C ASN A 236 20.02 1.93 -11.92
N VAL A 237 20.49 3.13 -12.15
CA VAL A 237 19.64 4.29 -12.35
C VAL A 237 19.97 4.90 -13.72
N SER A 238 18.96 5.27 -14.47
CA SER A 238 19.14 5.92 -15.77
C SER A 238 19.69 7.35 -15.63
N GLY A 239 20.56 7.79 -16.54
CA GLY A 239 21.08 9.16 -16.55
C GLY A 239 22.33 9.37 -15.70
N SER A 240 22.50 10.57 -15.16
CA SER A 240 23.71 11.00 -14.45
C SER A 240 23.78 10.59 -12.97
N GLY A 241 22.70 10.05 -12.43
CA GLY A 241 22.54 9.80 -11.00
C GLY A 241 22.22 11.07 -10.19
N THR A 242 22.08 12.22 -10.82
CA THR A 242 21.60 13.47 -10.22
C THR A 242 20.29 13.87 -10.89
N TYR A 243 19.27 14.09 -10.07
CA TYR A 243 17.90 14.40 -10.49
C TYR A 243 17.37 15.59 -9.70
N ALA A 244 16.52 16.38 -10.32
CA ALA A 244 15.73 17.32 -9.55
C ALA A 244 14.60 16.58 -8.86
N LEU A 245 14.21 17.03 -7.67
CA LEU A 245 12.97 16.57 -7.05
C LEU A 245 11.80 16.87 -7.99
N GLY A 246 10.98 15.86 -8.28
CA GLY A 246 9.91 15.91 -9.29
C GLY A 246 10.23 15.19 -10.60
N ASP A 247 11.50 14.89 -10.89
CA ASP A 247 11.86 14.11 -12.10
C ASP A 247 11.38 12.66 -11.98
N GLU A 248 11.02 12.05 -13.13
CA GLU A 248 10.85 10.60 -13.22
C GLU A 248 12.20 9.90 -13.31
N ILE A 249 12.45 8.95 -12.41
CA ILE A 249 13.68 8.15 -12.38
C ILE A 249 13.36 6.72 -12.83
N VAL A 250 14.11 6.21 -13.81
CA VAL A 250 14.01 4.81 -14.19
C VAL A 250 15.07 4.00 -13.44
N LEU A 251 14.63 3.10 -12.57
CA LEU A 251 15.45 2.11 -11.91
C LEU A 251 15.34 0.80 -12.70
N ASN A 252 16.44 0.13 -12.95
CA ASN A 252 16.44 -1.14 -13.65
C ASN A 252 17.61 -2.03 -13.19
N GLY A 253 17.54 -3.30 -13.58
CA GLY A 253 18.62 -4.22 -13.26
C GLY A 253 18.27 -5.67 -13.58
N THR A 254 18.98 -6.57 -12.94
CA THR A 254 18.77 -8.01 -13.05
C THR A 254 18.55 -8.63 -11.67
N CYS A 255 17.83 -9.74 -11.62
CA CYS A 255 17.71 -10.59 -10.45
C CYS A 255 17.66 -12.04 -10.89
N ASP A 256 18.81 -12.72 -10.91
CA ASP A 256 18.88 -14.16 -11.16
C ASP A 256 18.49 -14.89 -9.87
N GLY A 257 17.57 -15.84 -9.97
CA GLY A 257 17.12 -16.70 -8.88
C GLY A 257 15.99 -16.13 -8.00
N GLY A 258 15.34 -15.03 -8.40
CA GLY A 258 14.18 -14.48 -7.72
C GLY A 258 13.08 -14.05 -8.68
N THR A 259 11.82 -14.02 -8.22
CA THR A 259 10.65 -13.61 -9.00
C THR A 259 10.17 -12.20 -8.70
N ALA A 260 10.64 -11.62 -7.61
CA ALA A 260 10.34 -10.25 -7.21
C ALA A 260 11.49 -9.63 -6.41
N LEU A 261 11.52 -8.31 -6.41
CA LEU A 261 12.41 -7.49 -5.60
C LEU A 261 11.62 -6.52 -4.74
N TYR A 262 12.22 -6.12 -3.63
CA TYR A 262 11.70 -5.16 -2.69
C TYR A 262 12.65 -3.97 -2.66
N LEU A 263 12.15 -2.83 -3.14
CA LEU A 263 12.91 -1.59 -3.22
C LEU A 263 12.59 -0.69 -2.04
N PHE A 264 13.61 0.02 -1.55
CA PHE A 264 13.45 1.05 -0.52
C PHE A 264 14.58 2.06 -0.60
N LEU A 265 14.37 3.22 0.01
CA LEU A 265 15.30 4.34 0.05
C LEU A 265 15.89 4.49 1.44
N THR A 266 17.20 4.76 1.52
CA THR A 266 17.86 5.23 2.74
C THR A 266 18.57 6.56 2.47
N GLY A 267 18.73 7.34 3.50
CA GLY A 267 19.39 8.65 3.39
C GLY A 267 19.20 9.48 4.66
N PRO A 268 19.50 10.77 4.60
CA PRO A 268 19.29 11.67 5.73
C PRO A 268 17.86 11.57 6.26
N ASN A 269 17.71 11.41 7.57
CA ASN A 269 16.42 11.36 8.31
C ASN A 269 15.49 10.16 8.00
N LEU A 270 15.92 9.15 7.23
CA LEU A 270 15.08 8.01 6.82
C LEU A 270 15.25 6.73 7.67
N GLY A 271 15.95 6.78 8.80
CA GLY A 271 16.09 5.63 9.71
C GLY A 271 16.61 4.37 9.01
N ASN A 272 15.88 3.24 9.15
CA ASN A 272 16.21 1.96 8.50
C ASN A 272 15.70 1.86 7.06
N GLY A 273 15.13 2.93 6.54
CA GLY A 273 14.65 3.06 5.17
C GLY A 273 13.16 3.37 5.06
N GLU A 274 12.80 3.92 3.92
CA GLU A 274 11.43 4.30 3.56
C GLU A 274 11.04 3.65 2.23
N ARG A 275 9.76 3.36 2.06
CA ARG A 275 9.21 2.95 0.77
C ARG A 275 9.43 4.07 -0.26
N LEU A 276 9.66 3.74 -1.54
CA LEU A 276 10.02 4.75 -2.56
C LEU A 276 8.99 5.88 -2.73
N ASP A 277 7.74 5.66 -2.37
CA ASP A 277 6.67 6.67 -2.38
C ASP A 277 6.54 7.44 -1.05
N MET A 278 7.45 7.23 -0.10
CA MET A 278 7.42 7.80 1.26
C MET A 278 6.14 7.52 2.05
N GLY A 279 5.39 6.48 1.67
CA GLY A 279 4.12 6.15 2.32
C GLY A 279 4.27 5.58 3.73
N CYS A 280 5.42 4.96 4.03
CA CYS A 280 5.73 4.40 5.35
C CYS A 280 7.20 3.99 5.47
N PRO A 281 7.75 3.99 6.70
CA PRO A 281 9.01 3.33 7.00
C PRO A 281 8.96 1.84 6.67
N VAL A 282 10.06 1.31 6.12
CA VAL A 282 10.13 -0.13 5.86
C VAL A 282 10.29 -0.91 7.16
N THR A 283 9.61 -2.05 7.23
CA THR A 283 9.65 -2.96 8.38
C THR A 283 10.13 -4.32 7.93
N ASP A 284 11.14 -4.85 8.59
CA ASP A 284 11.71 -6.17 8.28
C ASP A 284 10.64 -7.26 8.24
N GLY A 285 10.62 -8.02 7.17
CA GLY A 285 9.64 -9.10 6.93
C GLY A 285 8.25 -8.65 6.48
N ASN A 286 7.93 -7.35 6.46
CA ASN A 286 6.62 -6.87 6.03
C ASN A 286 6.66 -6.35 4.58
N ALA A 287 6.30 -7.19 3.62
CA ALA A 287 6.33 -6.88 2.20
C ALA A 287 5.52 -5.64 1.80
N THR A 288 4.45 -5.30 2.54
CA THR A 288 3.57 -4.18 2.21
C THR A 288 4.22 -2.82 2.48
N THR A 289 5.30 -2.78 3.25
CA THR A 289 6.06 -1.57 3.55
C THR A 289 7.17 -1.27 2.54
N PHE A 290 7.34 -2.11 1.54
CA PHE A 290 8.33 -1.95 0.46
C PHE A 290 7.66 -1.65 -0.87
N THR A 291 8.40 -1.04 -1.79
CA THR A 291 8.02 -0.98 -3.20
C THR A 291 8.39 -2.31 -3.85
N ARG A 292 7.38 -3.12 -4.20
CA ARG A 292 7.60 -4.43 -4.82
C ARG A 292 7.66 -4.31 -6.33
N VAL A 293 8.66 -4.94 -6.94
CA VAL A 293 8.84 -5.02 -8.39
C VAL A 293 8.97 -6.48 -8.79
N PHE A 294 8.26 -6.89 -9.85
CA PHE A 294 8.37 -8.24 -10.39
C PHE A 294 9.54 -8.36 -11.35
N VAL A 295 10.18 -9.52 -11.34
CA VAL A 295 11.27 -9.88 -12.23
C VAL A 295 10.67 -10.55 -13.48
N GLU A 296 11.09 -10.11 -14.65
CA GLU A 296 10.68 -10.66 -15.92
C GLU A 296 11.30 -12.05 -16.16
N ALA A 297 10.77 -12.81 -17.11
CA ALA A 297 11.23 -14.17 -17.41
C ALA A 297 12.70 -14.25 -17.92
N ASN A 298 13.30 -13.12 -18.27
CA ASN A 298 14.70 -12.97 -18.68
C ASN A 298 15.60 -12.45 -17.56
N ASP A 299 15.16 -12.54 -16.31
CA ASP A 299 15.85 -12.10 -15.10
C ASP A 299 16.08 -10.59 -15.03
N THR A 300 15.37 -9.78 -15.82
CA THR A 300 15.44 -8.31 -15.77
C THR A 300 14.26 -7.72 -15.01
N TRP A 301 14.43 -6.50 -14.54
CA TRP A 301 13.37 -5.73 -13.92
C TRP A 301 13.53 -4.24 -14.23
N GLU A 302 12.41 -3.50 -14.25
CA GLU A 302 12.35 -2.04 -14.40
C GLU A 302 11.30 -1.46 -13.46
N TYR A 303 11.58 -0.30 -12.90
CA TYR A 303 10.64 0.48 -12.11
C TYR A 303 10.77 1.97 -12.46
N ARG A 304 9.66 2.59 -12.84
CA ARG A 304 9.56 4.02 -13.06
C ARG A 304 9.13 4.70 -11.78
N TRP A 305 10.02 5.50 -11.24
CA TRP A 305 9.85 6.16 -9.97
C TRP A 305 9.52 7.63 -10.20
N ASP A 306 8.27 8.00 -9.95
CA ASP A 306 7.83 9.39 -9.89
C ASP A 306 8.26 9.99 -8.56
N THR A 307 9.09 11.02 -8.59
CA THR A 307 9.61 11.67 -7.39
C THR A 307 8.85 12.94 -7.02
N ALA A 308 7.75 13.27 -7.71
CA ALA A 308 6.99 14.51 -7.48
C ALA A 308 6.48 14.67 -6.04
N ALA A 309 6.07 13.56 -5.40
CA ALA A 309 5.58 13.61 -4.02
C ALA A 309 6.69 13.68 -2.95
N LEU A 310 7.96 13.47 -3.31
CA LEU A 310 9.05 13.34 -2.35
C LEU A 310 9.43 14.68 -1.70
N HIS A 311 9.24 15.80 -2.39
CA HIS A 311 9.60 17.13 -1.91
C HIS A 311 9.01 17.50 -0.54
N ALA A 312 7.85 16.90 -0.20
CA ALA A 312 7.20 17.12 1.09
C ALA A 312 7.87 16.40 2.26
N VAL A 313 8.79 15.46 2.00
CA VAL A 313 9.32 14.51 3.00
C VAL A 313 10.84 14.43 3.02
N ILE A 314 11.53 14.72 1.92
CA ILE A 314 12.99 14.66 1.84
C ILE A 314 13.59 15.97 1.39
N ASP A 315 14.79 16.26 1.89
CA ASP A 315 15.60 17.40 1.46
C ASP A 315 16.49 17.00 0.26
N PRO A 316 16.96 17.98 -0.53
CA PRO A 316 18.04 17.75 -1.47
C PRO A 316 19.25 17.11 -0.80
N GLY A 317 19.83 16.08 -1.41
CA GLY A 317 20.93 15.36 -0.80
C GLY A 317 21.27 14.04 -1.49
N ILE A 318 22.12 13.25 -0.85
CA ILE A 318 22.55 11.94 -1.35
C ILE A 318 21.73 10.87 -0.66
N TYR A 319 21.09 10.03 -1.45
CA TYR A 319 20.27 8.91 -1.03
C TYR A 319 20.74 7.62 -1.69
N ALA A 320 20.35 6.49 -1.12
CA ALA A 320 20.66 5.17 -1.67
C ALA A 320 19.37 4.36 -1.85
N VAL A 321 19.13 3.92 -3.08
CA VAL A 321 18.09 2.95 -3.41
C VAL A 321 18.66 1.56 -3.23
N HIS A 322 17.99 0.75 -2.42
CA HIS A 322 18.30 -0.64 -2.18
C HIS A 322 17.32 -1.54 -2.91
N ALA A 323 17.82 -2.67 -3.42
CA ALA A 323 17.03 -3.75 -3.98
C ALA A 323 17.37 -5.04 -3.23
N THR A 324 16.36 -5.71 -2.67
CA THR A 324 16.50 -6.96 -1.90
C THR A 324 15.56 -8.03 -2.45
N PRO A 325 15.92 -9.32 -2.41
CA PRO A 325 15.09 -10.40 -2.96
C PRO A 325 13.95 -10.81 -2.01
N GLU A 326 14.01 -10.35 -0.78
CA GLU A 326 12.99 -10.53 0.25
C GLU A 326 12.81 -9.22 1.03
N PRO A 327 11.69 -9.00 1.75
CA PRO A 327 11.45 -7.75 2.46
C PRO A 327 12.35 -7.62 3.70
N ARG A 328 13.57 -7.12 3.51
CA ARG A 328 14.57 -6.84 4.54
C ARG A 328 14.90 -5.36 4.60
N ASP A 329 14.85 -4.78 5.79
CA ASP A 329 15.26 -3.38 6.01
C ASP A 329 16.80 -3.20 5.96
N ALA A 330 17.25 -1.96 6.10
CA ALA A 330 18.68 -1.63 6.02
C ALA A 330 19.54 -2.32 7.08
N ALA A 331 18.99 -2.67 8.23
CA ALA A 331 19.72 -3.33 9.32
C ALA A 331 19.87 -4.84 9.08
N ASN A 332 18.94 -5.46 8.39
CA ASN A 332 18.80 -6.92 8.29
C ASN A 332 19.10 -7.50 6.90
N ARG A 333 19.42 -6.69 5.89
CA ARG A 333 19.68 -7.16 4.53
C ARG A 333 20.99 -7.97 4.43
N ALA A 334 20.89 -9.21 3.98
CA ALA A 334 22.06 -10.05 3.65
C ALA A 334 22.41 -9.98 2.16
N GLN A 335 21.43 -10.31 1.30
CA GLN A 335 21.54 -10.18 -0.15
C GLN A 335 20.89 -8.86 -0.59
N HIS A 336 21.64 -7.99 -1.25
CA HIS A 336 21.11 -6.72 -1.76
C HIS A 336 22.02 -6.14 -2.83
N ALA A 337 21.43 -5.30 -3.68
CA ALA A 337 22.15 -4.35 -4.49
C ALA A 337 21.79 -2.92 -4.07
N VAL A 338 22.66 -1.96 -4.35
CA VAL A 338 22.47 -0.57 -3.98
C VAL A 338 22.96 0.36 -5.08
N VAL A 339 22.20 1.43 -5.33
CA VAL A 339 22.62 2.52 -6.21
C VAL A 339 22.39 3.86 -5.51
N GLY A 340 23.35 4.79 -5.66
CA GLY A 340 23.21 6.15 -5.16
C GLY A 340 22.39 7.02 -6.12
N VAL A 341 21.55 7.87 -5.56
CA VAL A 341 20.84 8.94 -6.25
C VAL A 341 21.08 10.26 -5.52
N ILE A 342 21.25 11.33 -6.29
CA ILE A 342 21.43 12.67 -5.75
C ILE A 342 20.20 13.47 -6.14
N PHE A 343 19.46 13.95 -5.13
CA PHE A 343 18.37 14.89 -5.36
C PHE A 343 18.86 16.32 -5.22
N ALA A 344 18.54 17.16 -6.20
CA ALA A 344 18.83 18.57 -6.24
C ALA A 344 17.52 19.37 -6.26
N MET A 345 17.62 20.68 -5.93
CA MET A 345 16.51 21.59 -6.15
C MET A 345 16.21 21.70 -7.64
N PRO A 346 14.93 21.83 -8.05
CA PRO A 346 14.57 22.15 -9.42
C PRO A 346 15.20 23.47 -9.89
N THR A 347 15.50 23.54 -11.17
CA THR A 347 16.09 24.71 -11.81
C THR A 347 15.43 24.99 -13.16
N VAL A 348 15.48 26.24 -13.59
CA VAL A 348 15.07 26.65 -14.92
C VAL A 348 16.21 27.40 -15.63
N THR A 349 16.37 27.09 -16.90
CA THR A 349 17.28 27.84 -17.79
C THR A 349 16.50 28.28 -19.02
N ALA A 350 16.88 29.43 -19.61
CA ALA A 350 16.22 29.93 -20.80
C ALA A 350 17.20 30.54 -21.76
N SER A 351 16.84 30.56 -23.03
CA SER A 351 17.51 31.25 -24.11
C SER A 351 16.50 31.81 -25.11
N VAL A 352 16.86 32.82 -25.85
CA VAL A 352 16.02 33.38 -26.91
C VAL A 352 16.68 33.20 -28.27
N ALA A 353 15.92 32.65 -29.21
CA ALA A 353 16.30 32.63 -30.60
C ALA A 353 15.59 33.81 -31.31
N PRO A 354 16.33 34.88 -31.67
CA PRO A 354 15.76 35.98 -32.43
C PRO A 354 15.41 35.50 -33.84
N GLY A 355 14.24 35.87 -34.31
CA GLY A 355 13.75 35.43 -35.60
C GLY A 355 12.28 35.76 -35.78
N ASP A 356 11.71 35.27 -36.85
CA ASP A 356 10.29 35.38 -37.15
C ASP A 356 9.75 33.98 -37.48
N PRO A 357 9.16 33.28 -36.51
CA PRO A 357 8.78 33.70 -35.15
C PRO A 357 9.97 33.87 -34.18
N LEU A 358 9.76 34.64 -33.10
CA LEU A 358 10.67 34.72 -31.97
C LEU A 358 10.36 33.60 -30.99
N VAL A 359 11.38 32.85 -30.63
CA VAL A 359 11.22 31.70 -29.72
C VAL A 359 12.05 31.87 -28.45
N ILE A 360 11.39 31.76 -27.29
CA ILE A 360 12.05 31.62 -25.99
C ILE A 360 11.97 30.13 -25.62
N SER A 361 13.11 29.51 -25.39
CA SER A 361 13.16 28.06 -25.07
C SER A 361 14.18 27.79 -23.97
N GLY A 362 14.03 26.63 -23.31
CA GLY A 362 14.96 26.26 -22.25
C GLY A 362 14.64 24.89 -21.65
N ASN A 363 15.23 24.67 -20.48
CA ASN A 363 14.97 23.48 -19.68
C ASN A 363 14.45 23.87 -18.30
N ALA A 364 13.45 23.13 -17.82
CA ALA A 364 12.92 23.17 -16.46
C ALA A 364 13.03 21.76 -15.89
N SER A 365 13.81 21.55 -14.84
CA SER A 365 13.93 20.26 -14.16
C SER A 365 12.86 20.11 -13.09
N GLY A 366 12.58 18.89 -12.63
CA GLY A 366 11.53 18.63 -11.64
C GLY A 366 10.11 18.50 -12.21
N ASN A 367 10.02 18.41 -13.55
CA ASN A 367 8.77 18.14 -14.28
C ASN A 367 7.57 19.02 -13.85
N PRO A 368 7.66 20.36 -13.87
CA PRO A 368 6.63 21.25 -13.32
C PRO A 368 5.33 21.28 -14.14
N GLY A 369 5.24 20.55 -15.25
CA GLY A 369 4.11 20.60 -16.19
C GLY A 369 4.08 21.88 -17.03
N ASN A 370 4.23 23.04 -16.43
CA ASN A 370 4.36 24.33 -17.09
C ASN A 370 5.42 25.20 -16.42
N VAL A 371 6.06 26.06 -17.21
CA VAL A 371 6.70 27.29 -16.75
C VAL A 371 5.85 28.48 -17.18
N TYR A 372 6.03 29.63 -16.54
CA TYR A 372 5.20 30.81 -16.83
C TYR A 372 6.06 31.95 -17.33
N VAL A 373 5.67 32.49 -18.47
CA VAL A 373 6.44 33.49 -19.18
C VAL A 373 5.90 34.89 -18.88
N TRP A 374 6.81 35.79 -18.52
CA TRP A 374 6.56 37.20 -18.33
C TRP A 374 7.44 37.96 -19.31
N ILE A 375 6.92 38.92 -20.03
CA ILE A 375 7.71 39.77 -20.96
C ILE A 375 7.40 41.22 -20.68
N PHE A 376 8.44 42.01 -20.51
CA PHE A 376 8.39 43.43 -20.28
C PHE A 376 9.14 44.16 -21.39
N GLY A 377 8.43 44.96 -22.17
CA GLY A 377 8.97 45.70 -23.27
C GLY A 377 8.22 46.97 -23.57
N GLN A 378 8.67 47.73 -24.52
CA GLN A 378 8.14 49.06 -24.81
C GLN A 378 6.68 49.07 -25.25
N ASN A 379 6.28 48.07 -26.03
CA ASN A 379 4.93 47.92 -26.54
C ASN A 379 4.35 46.49 -26.41
N LEU A 380 5.04 45.61 -25.69
CA LEU A 380 4.58 44.27 -25.36
C LEU A 380 4.70 44.03 -23.85
N ARG A 381 3.66 43.56 -23.27
CA ARG A 381 3.65 43.00 -21.92
C ARG A 381 2.92 41.66 -21.94
N VAL A 382 3.59 40.62 -21.48
CA VAL A 382 3.02 39.28 -21.22
C VAL A 382 3.09 39.06 -19.75
N PHE A 383 2.00 38.55 -19.16
CA PHE A 383 1.88 38.32 -17.74
C PHE A 383 1.50 36.88 -17.45
N SER A 384 2.47 36.12 -16.94
CA SER A 384 2.25 34.76 -16.44
C SER A 384 1.61 33.81 -17.48
N ASP A 385 2.04 33.89 -18.73
CA ASP A 385 1.50 33.04 -19.79
C ASP A 385 2.15 31.65 -19.74
N PRO A 386 1.36 30.54 -19.66
CA PRO A 386 1.94 29.21 -19.47
C PRO A 386 2.62 28.69 -20.73
N ALA A 387 3.78 28.09 -20.56
CA ALA A 387 4.48 27.30 -21.55
C ALA A 387 4.67 25.88 -21.05
N GLY A 388 4.09 24.89 -21.78
CA GLY A 388 4.16 23.49 -21.40
C GLY A 388 5.58 22.94 -21.40
N VAL A 389 5.91 22.16 -20.38
CA VAL A 389 7.19 21.46 -20.26
C VAL A 389 7.01 20.02 -20.75
N ALA A 390 7.85 19.62 -21.70
CA ALA A 390 7.86 18.25 -22.21
C ALA A 390 8.48 17.27 -21.19
N ALA A 391 8.23 15.97 -21.33
CA ALA A 391 8.75 14.93 -20.44
C ALA A 391 10.29 14.87 -20.33
N ASN A 392 11.00 15.46 -21.28
CA ASN A 392 12.47 15.61 -21.23
C ASN A 392 12.92 16.92 -20.57
N GLY A 393 12.01 17.66 -19.93
CA GLY A 393 12.27 18.93 -19.25
C GLY A 393 12.35 20.14 -20.18
N THR A 394 12.21 20.01 -21.52
CA THR A 394 12.29 21.13 -22.43
C THR A 394 10.98 21.91 -22.54
N PHE A 395 11.05 23.22 -22.71
CA PHE A 395 9.91 24.06 -23.02
C PHE A 395 10.22 25.02 -24.17
N ALA A 396 9.16 25.51 -24.82
CA ALA A 396 9.27 26.57 -25.84
C ALA A 396 8.04 27.48 -25.77
N TYR A 397 8.27 28.77 -25.74
CA TYR A 397 7.28 29.82 -25.86
C TYR A 397 7.53 30.61 -27.15
N THR A 398 6.52 30.76 -27.98
CA THR A 398 6.64 31.33 -29.32
C THR A 398 5.77 32.57 -29.49
N LEU A 399 6.37 33.71 -29.82
CA LEU A 399 5.66 34.84 -30.39
C LEU A 399 5.53 34.62 -31.90
N SER A 400 4.31 34.54 -32.37
CA SER A 400 4.01 34.30 -33.79
C SER A 400 4.57 35.43 -34.68
N PRO A 401 4.76 35.20 -36.00
CA PRO A 401 5.22 36.24 -36.91
C PRO A 401 4.41 37.55 -36.85
N PRO A 402 3.06 37.53 -36.79
CA PRO A 402 2.27 38.76 -36.61
C PRO A 402 2.53 39.48 -35.29
N GLU A 403 2.85 38.77 -34.22
CA GLU A 403 3.17 39.35 -32.89
C GLU A 403 4.59 39.95 -32.94
N THR A 404 5.57 39.18 -33.45
CA THR A 404 6.95 39.64 -33.56
C THR A 404 7.04 40.89 -34.44
N ALA A 405 6.32 40.94 -35.55
CA ALA A 405 6.30 42.07 -36.45
C ALA A 405 5.73 43.39 -35.85
N ARG A 406 4.99 43.28 -34.74
CA ARG A 406 4.41 44.44 -34.03
C ARG A 406 5.33 44.98 -32.95
N LEU A 407 6.44 44.31 -32.65
CA LEU A 407 7.35 44.74 -31.60
C LEU A 407 8.04 46.02 -32.02
N ALA A 408 8.01 47.06 -31.15
CA ALA A 408 8.75 48.26 -31.35
C ALA A 408 10.27 47.99 -31.19
N PRO A 409 11.11 48.76 -31.90
CA PRO A 409 12.53 48.70 -31.65
C PRO A 409 12.86 48.99 -30.19
N GLY A 410 13.75 48.20 -29.60
CA GLY A 410 14.15 48.41 -28.22
C GLY A 410 14.49 47.11 -27.48
N ARG A 411 14.67 47.22 -26.16
CA ARG A 411 14.98 46.14 -25.27
C ARG A 411 13.70 45.51 -24.74
N TYR A 412 13.70 44.21 -24.68
CA TYR A 412 12.67 43.36 -24.04
C TYR A 412 13.34 42.42 -23.05
N ASP A 413 12.78 42.32 -21.88
CA ASP A 413 13.21 41.41 -20.84
C ASP A 413 12.13 40.37 -20.61
N ALA A 414 12.49 39.08 -20.69
CA ALA A 414 11.61 37.96 -20.42
C ALA A 414 12.09 37.25 -19.15
N VAL A 415 11.16 37.01 -18.25
CA VAL A 415 11.36 36.25 -17.00
C VAL A 415 10.55 34.99 -17.13
N ILE A 416 11.17 33.84 -16.92
CA ILE A 416 10.57 32.51 -16.99
C ILE A 416 10.48 31.99 -15.57
N GLN A 417 9.27 31.97 -15.03
CA GLN A 417 8.97 31.52 -13.68
C GLN A 417 8.81 30.00 -13.68
N HIS A 418 9.46 29.35 -12.73
CA HIS A 418 9.35 27.94 -12.44
C HIS A 418 8.60 27.77 -11.10
N PRO A 419 7.48 27.05 -11.07
CA PRO A 419 6.64 26.93 -9.86
C PRO A 419 7.21 25.96 -8.82
N MET A 420 8.45 25.53 -8.97
CA MET A 420 9.16 24.62 -8.08
C MET A 420 8.43 23.30 -7.84
N MET A 421 8.44 22.82 -6.60
CA MET A 421 8.09 21.45 -6.25
C MET A 421 6.58 21.21 -6.10
N ASP A 422 5.80 22.23 -5.76
CA ASP A 422 4.35 22.10 -5.62
C ASP A 422 3.58 22.26 -6.93
N SER A 423 4.29 22.62 -8.00
CA SER A 423 3.75 22.90 -9.34
C SER A 423 2.70 24.02 -9.34
N GLU A 424 2.63 24.82 -8.29
CA GLU A 424 1.74 25.97 -8.17
C GLU A 424 2.55 27.27 -8.20
N GLN A 425 2.03 28.29 -8.89
CA GLN A 425 2.61 29.62 -8.86
C GLN A 425 2.43 30.26 -7.48
N SER A 426 3.50 30.58 -6.79
CA SER A 426 3.51 31.45 -5.61
C SER A 426 3.29 32.91 -6.02
N VAL A 427 3.93 33.36 -7.10
CA VAL A 427 3.73 34.70 -7.68
C VAL A 427 2.76 34.61 -8.86
N ARG A 428 1.62 35.28 -8.76
CA ARG A 428 0.52 35.19 -9.75
C ARG A 428 0.15 36.56 -10.28
N PHE A 429 -0.26 36.59 -11.56
CA PHE A 429 -0.89 37.77 -12.14
C PHE A 429 -2.32 37.92 -11.64
N VAL A 430 -2.68 39.13 -11.20
CA VAL A 430 -4.02 39.50 -10.80
C VAL A 430 -4.52 40.63 -11.71
N PRO A 431 -5.51 40.35 -12.58
CA PRO A 431 -6.07 41.38 -13.43
C PRO A 431 -6.62 42.59 -12.63
N PRO A 432 -6.55 43.83 -13.16
CA PRO A 432 -6.14 44.14 -14.52
C PRO A 432 -4.62 44.32 -14.71
N GLY A 433 -3.82 44.46 -13.69
CA GLY A 433 -2.41 44.77 -13.86
C GLY A 433 -1.59 44.68 -12.58
N SER A 434 -1.85 43.70 -11.71
CA SER A 434 -1.10 43.53 -10.46
C SER A 434 -0.45 42.14 -10.37
N ILE A 435 0.55 42.00 -9.51
CA ILE A 435 1.09 40.72 -9.07
C ILE A 435 0.70 40.48 -7.61
N SER A 436 0.47 39.25 -7.26
CA SER A 436 0.16 38.79 -5.90
C SER A 436 1.18 37.75 -5.48
N GLU A 437 1.62 37.82 -4.23
CA GLU A 437 2.50 36.84 -3.59
C GLU A 437 1.93 36.48 -2.19
N PRO A 438 2.25 35.32 -1.62
CA PRO A 438 1.78 34.93 -0.30
C PRO A 438 2.19 35.92 0.80
N GLY A 439 1.24 36.31 1.63
CA GLY A 439 1.51 37.14 2.82
C GLY A 439 1.72 38.64 2.57
N ARG A 440 1.62 39.10 1.31
CA ARG A 440 1.74 40.54 0.97
C ARG A 440 0.53 41.06 0.19
N ALA A 441 0.32 42.36 0.24
CA ALA A 441 -0.68 43.02 -0.58
C ALA A 441 -0.24 43.03 -2.05
N PRO A 442 -1.20 42.87 -3.01
CA PRO A 442 -0.87 42.92 -4.43
C PRO A 442 -0.13 44.20 -4.83
N VAL A 443 0.87 44.07 -5.68
CA VAL A 443 1.67 45.16 -6.22
C VAL A 443 1.20 45.50 -7.63
N SER A 444 0.81 46.76 -7.88
CA SER A 444 0.39 47.19 -9.22
C SER A 444 1.59 47.36 -10.14
N LEU A 445 1.50 46.79 -11.34
CA LEU A 445 2.42 46.97 -12.45
C LEU A 445 1.97 48.07 -13.42
N GLU A 446 0.79 48.66 -13.19
CA GLU A 446 0.23 49.71 -14.04
C GLU A 446 1.04 50.98 -13.90
N GLY A 447 1.38 51.62 -15.03
CA GLY A 447 2.16 52.86 -15.07
C GLY A 447 3.64 52.70 -14.80
N LEU A 448 4.13 51.51 -14.44
CA LEU A 448 5.57 51.24 -14.31
C LEU A 448 6.26 51.18 -15.67
N THR A 449 7.52 51.60 -15.73
CA THR A 449 8.35 51.31 -16.90
C THR A 449 8.57 49.81 -17.04
N PRO A 450 8.93 49.26 -18.21
CA PRO A 450 9.27 47.85 -18.35
C PRO A 450 10.29 47.35 -17.33
N SER A 451 11.35 48.10 -17.08
CA SER A 451 12.38 47.78 -16.09
C SER A 451 11.88 47.81 -14.64
N ASP A 452 10.99 48.77 -14.29
CA ASP A 452 10.44 48.83 -12.94
C ASP A 452 9.44 47.70 -12.70
N ALA A 453 8.68 47.31 -13.72
CA ALA A 453 7.75 46.19 -13.64
C ALA A 453 8.46 44.84 -13.50
N GLU A 454 9.55 44.65 -14.24
CA GLU A 454 10.46 43.51 -14.10
C GLU A 454 11.06 43.45 -12.69
N ALA A 455 11.56 44.58 -12.19
CA ALA A 455 12.16 44.68 -10.86
C ALA A 455 11.14 44.33 -9.76
N ALA A 456 9.90 44.82 -9.89
CA ALA A 456 8.82 44.48 -8.97
C ALA A 456 8.47 42.97 -8.95
N LEU A 457 8.47 42.34 -10.16
CA LEU A 457 8.27 40.90 -10.26
C LEU A 457 9.41 40.10 -9.57
N LYS A 458 10.64 40.51 -9.79
CA LYS A 458 11.84 39.90 -9.19
C LYS A 458 11.86 40.08 -7.67
N ASP A 459 11.40 41.21 -7.15
CA ASP A 459 11.27 41.44 -5.71
C ASP A 459 10.21 40.49 -5.11
N ALA A 460 9.10 40.24 -5.84
CA ALA A 460 8.09 39.29 -5.43
C ALA A 460 8.63 37.85 -5.34
N PHE A 461 9.45 37.41 -6.31
CA PHE A 461 10.09 36.08 -6.26
C PHE A 461 11.08 35.93 -5.09
N ASN A 462 11.64 36.99 -4.59
CA ASN A 462 12.56 36.98 -3.45
C ASN A 462 11.85 37.07 -2.09
N ALA A 463 10.53 37.07 -2.05
CA ALA A 463 9.79 37.13 -0.80
C ALA A 463 9.91 35.82 -0.01
N PRO A 464 10.00 35.83 1.34
CA PRO A 464 10.29 34.66 2.15
C PRO A 464 9.26 33.51 2.08
N ALA A 465 8.03 33.81 1.61
CA ALA A 465 6.96 32.80 1.47
C ALA A 465 6.78 32.33 0.02
N VAL A 466 7.71 32.67 -0.87
CA VAL A 466 7.71 32.29 -2.28
C VAL A 466 8.81 31.26 -2.48
N ASP A 467 8.46 30.11 -3.02
CA ASP A 467 9.39 29.05 -3.38
C ASP A 467 9.75 29.06 -4.87
N ASP A 468 8.97 29.76 -5.71
CA ASP A 468 9.24 29.91 -7.14
C ASP A 468 10.67 30.37 -7.43
N THR A 469 11.27 29.82 -8.48
CA THR A 469 12.53 30.32 -9.04
C THR A 469 12.31 30.83 -10.46
N PHE A 470 13.30 31.51 -11.01
CA PHE A 470 13.18 32.07 -12.35
C PHE A 470 14.49 32.10 -13.11
N ALA A 471 14.38 32.15 -14.44
CA ALA A 471 15.48 32.54 -15.37
C ALA A 471 15.11 33.80 -16.10
N GLU A 472 16.14 34.54 -16.51
CA GLU A 472 16.01 35.79 -17.29
C GLU A 472 16.66 35.64 -18.64
N VAL A 473 16.01 36.21 -19.67
CA VAL A 473 16.61 36.39 -20.98
C VAL A 473 16.22 37.75 -21.52
N THR A 474 17.20 38.43 -22.11
CA THR A 474 16.98 39.72 -22.76
C THR A 474 17.16 39.59 -24.28
N PHE A 475 16.29 40.23 -25.02
CA PHE A 475 16.43 40.35 -26.46
C PHE A 475 16.19 41.79 -26.91
N ARG A 476 16.69 42.12 -28.13
CA ARG A 476 16.53 43.45 -28.73
C ARG A 476 15.89 43.31 -30.09
N ILE A 477 14.94 44.16 -30.37
CA ILE A 477 14.38 44.38 -31.70
C ILE A 477 15.17 45.58 -32.29
N ALA A 478 15.80 45.35 -33.43
CA ALA A 478 16.56 46.37 -34.13
C ALA A 478 15.61 47.41 -34.74
N ASP A 479 16.10 48.64 -34.87
CA ASP A 479 15.44 49.64 -35.71
C ASP A 479 15.37 49.11 -37.15
N SER A 480 14.19 49.18 -37.76
CA SER A 480 14.08 48.85 -39.18
C SER A 480 15.02 49.79 -39.94
N PRO A 481 15.89 49.29 -40.82
CA PRO A 481 16.73 50.21 -41.60
C PRO A 481 15.79 51.14 -42.38
N ASP A 482 15.97 52.43 -42.13
CA ASP A 482 15.21 53.48 -42.75
C ASP A 482 15.25 53.32 -44.28
N THR A 483 14.11 53.03 -44.90
CA THR A 483 13.97 53.02 -46.36
C THR A 483 13.88 54.47 -46.87
N ALA A 484 14.80 55.30 -46.43
CA ALA A 484 14.98 56.63 -46.98
C ALA A 484 16.10 56.57 -48.01
N ASP A 485 15.74 56.04 -49.19
CA ASP A 485 16.29 56.45 -50.49
C ASP A 485 15.64 55.63 -51.61
N ARG A 486 14.50 56.11 -52.07
CA ARG A 486 14.05 56.00 -53.46
C ARG A 486 13.15 57.14 -53.83
#